data_d0b8d3b4d3e8430783d150089e447d09
#
_entry.id   d0b8d3b4d3e8430783d150089e447d09
#
_cell.length_a   1.000
_cell.length_b   1.000
_cell.length_c   1.000
_cell.angle_alpha   90.00
_cell.angle_beta   90.00
_cell.angle_gamma   90.00
#
_symmetry.space_group_name_H-M   'P 1'
#
loop_
_entity.id
_entity.type
_entity.pdbx_description
1 polymer ?
#
loop_
_entity_poly.entity_id
_entity_poly.type
_entity_poly.pdbx_seq_one_letter_code
_entity_poly.pdbx_strand_id
1 'polypeptide(L)'
;GGKGMRIIWKEEDFQAAWDSATHEASAAFGNGAMYMEKYVEEPRHIEIQIVGDQYGKACHLNERDCSIQRRHQKLVEETPSPFMTPELRDAMGEAAVKAALSINYEGVGTVEFLVDKHRNFYFMEMNTRIQVEHPITEEVINYDLIREQILVAAGVPISGKNYYPQLHAIECRINAEDPFRNFAPSPGMITTLHTPGGHGIRVDSHVYSGYRIPPNYDSMVGKLITVAQTREEAIAKMHR
;
A
#
# COMPACT_ATOMS: atom_id res chain seq x y z
N GLY A 1 -11.04 -7.56 -7.08
CA GLY A 1 -10.38 -8.81 -6.74
C GLY A 1 -11.23 -9.74 -5.90
N GLY A 2 -10.81 -10.99 -5.79
CA GLY A 2 -11.43 -11.98 -4.90
C GLY A 2 -12.55 -12.83 -5.49
N LYS A 3 -13.09 -12.52 -6.66
CA LYS A 3 -14.04 -13.40 -7.34
C LYS A 3 -13.34 -14.66 -7.84
N GLY A 4 -13.94 -15.82 -7.56
CA GLY A 4 -13.37 -17.12 -7.92
C GLY A 4 -12.29 -17.64 -6.95
N MET A 5 -11.88 -16.85 -5.95
CA MET A 5 -10.91 -17.33 -4.95
C MET A 5 -11.56 -18.28 -3.95
N ARG A 6 -10.88 -19.39 -3.67
CA ARG A 6 -11.28 -20.38 -2.65
C ARG A 6 -10.05 -20.80 -1.86
N ILE A 7 -10.19 -20.85 -0.53
CA ILE A 7 -9.16 -21.42 0.35
C ILE A 7 -9.52 -22.89 0.57
N ILE A 8 -8.57 -23.75 0.35
CA ILE A 8 -8.74 -25.20 0.46
C ILE A 8 -7.83 -25.69 1.58
N TRP A 9 -8.42 -26.24 2.63
CA TRP A 9 -7.71 -26.73 3.81
C TRP A 9 -7.45 -28.22 3.76
N LYS A 10 -8.27 -28.97 2.98
CA LYS A 10 -8.19 -30.41 2.88
C LYS A 10 -8.28 -30.84 1.43
N GLU A 11 -7.54 -31.87 1.07
CA GLU A 11 -7.52 -32.42 -0.29
C GLU A 11 -8.92 -32.85 -0.77
N GLU A 12 -9.74 -33.41 0.13
CA GLU A 12 -11.12 -33.84 -0.17
C GLU A 12 -12.03 -32.72 -0.67
N ASP A 13 -11.77 -31.46 -0.29
CA ASP A 13 -12.56 -30.30 -0.68
C ASP A 13 -12.12 -29.68 -2.03
N PHE A 14 -10.98 -30.16 -2.58
CA PHE A 14 -10.35 -29.55 -3.74
C PHE A 14 -11.26 -29.51 -4.97
N GLN A 15 -11.83 -30.67 -5.37
CA GLN A 15 -12.59 -30.76 -6.61
C GLN A 15 -13.83 -29.86 -6.57
N ALA A 16 -14.57 -29.87 -5.48
CA ALA A 16 -15.77 -29.06 -5.33
C ALA A 16 -15.46 -27.56 -5.36
N ALA A 17 -14.36 -27.14 -4.70
CA ALA A 17 -13.89 -25.77 -4.69
C ALA A 17 -13.42 -25.32 -6.07
N TRP A 18 -12.69 -26.17 -6.80
CA TRP A 18 -12.21 -25.92 -8.15
C TRP A 18 -13.35 -25.71 -9.13
N ASP A 19 -14.33 -26.63 -9.16
CA ASP A 19 -15.47 -26.57 -10.06
C ASP A 19 -16.33 -25.31 -9.80
N SER A 20 -16.58 -25.01 -8.52
CA SER A 20 -17.30 -23.80 -8.11
C SER A 20 -16.60 -22.53 -8.55
N ALA A 21 -15.27 -22.44 -8.31
CA ALA A 21 -14.48 -21.28 -8.69
C ALA A 21 -14.38 -21.10 -10.20
N THR A 22 -14.20 -22.19 -10.95
CA THR A 22 -14.18 -22.19 -12.42
C THR A 22 -15.51 -21.70 -13.02
N HIS A 23 -16.62 -22.16 -12.46
CA HIS A 23 -17.96 -21.72 -12.92
C HIS A 23 -18.17 -20.22 -12.65
N GLU A 24 -17.83 -19.76 -11.46
CA GLU A 24 -17.93 -18.34 -11.08
C GLU A 24 -17.04 -17.45 -11.97
N ALA A 25 -15.79 -17.88 -12.23
CA ALA A 25 -14.86 -17.14 -13.06
C ALA A 25 -15.34 -17.09 -14.52
N SER A 26 -15.83 -18.20 -15.06
CA SER A 26 -16.41 -18.27 -16.42
C SER A 26 -17.60 -17.34 -16.57
N ALA A 27 -18.50 -17.31 -15.59
CA ALA A 27 -19.66 -16.44 -15.60
C ALA A 27 -19.32 -14.96 -15.47
N ALA A 28 -18.30 -14.63 -14.64
CA ALA A 28 -17.94 -13.24 -14.36
C ALA A 28 -17.00 -12.63 -15.41
N PHE A 29 -16.09 -13.43 -15.99
CA PHE A 29 -15.00 -12.96 -16.84
C PHE A 29 -14.97 -13.59 -18.23
N GLY A 30 -15.85 -14.53 -18.53
CA GLY A 30 -15.85 -15.29 -19.79
C GLY A 30 -14.63 -16.24 -19.93
N ASN A 31 -13.87 -16.45 -18.85
CA ASN A 31 -12.70 -17.32 -18.82
C ASN A 31 -12.66 -18.06 -17.48
N GLY A 32 -12.67 -19.40 -17.55
CA GLY A 32 -12.62 -20.29 -16.40
C GLY A 32 -11.21 -20.80 -16.07
N ALA A 33 -10.15 -20.23 -16.63
CA ALA A 33 -8.78 -20.63 -16.30
C ALA A 33 -8.48 -20.36 -14.82
N MET A 34 -7.92 -21.36 -14.15
CA MET A 34 -7.63 -21.34 -12.72
C MET A 34 -6.15 -21.61 -12.48
N TYR A 35 -5.64 -21.16 -11.35
CA TYR A 35 -4.31 -21.49 -10.84
C TYR A 35 -4.37 -21.69 -9.33
N MET A 36 -3.35 -22.33 -8.78
CA MET A 36 -3.20 -22.53 -7.34
C MET A 36 -2.01 -21.75 -6.82
N GLU A 37 -2.19 -21.20 -5.63
CA GLU A 37 -1.13 -20.53 -4.88
C GLU A 37 -1.04 -21.14 -3.48
N LYS A 38 0.16 -21.08 -2.90
CA LYS A 38 0.33 -21.38 -1.48
C LYS A 38 -0.42 -20.33 -0.66
N TYR A 39 -1.34 -20.78 0.19
CA TYR A 39 -1.99 -19.91 1.15
C TYR A 39 -1.03 -19.58 2.29
N VAL A 40 -0.82 -18.30 2.53
CA VAL A 40 -0.03 -17.79 3.67
C VAL A 40 -1.01 -17.40 4.77
N GLU A 41 -0.95 -18.10 5.89
CA GLU A 41 -1.83 -17.85 7.04
C GLU A 41 -1.41 -16.60 7.80
N GLU A 42 -2.39 -15.76 8.19
CA GLU A 42 -2.19 -14.55 8.99
C GLU A 42 -1.04 -13.67 8.48
N PRO A 43 -0.98 -13.38 7.16
CA PRO A 43 0.16 -12.67 6.60
C PRO A 43 0.14 -11.21 7.02
N ARG A 44 1.35 -10.64 7.15
CA ARG A 44 1.54 -9.20 7.08
C ARG A 44 1.69 -8.79 5.63
N HIS A 45 1.02 -7.73 5.24
CA HIS A 45 1.20 -7.10 3.95
C HIS A 45 2.27 -6.02 4.09
N ILE A 46 3.47 -6.35 3.69
CA ILE A 46 4.63 -5.45 3.76
C ILE A 46 5.06 -5.12 2.33
N GLU A 47 5.31 -3.86 2.09
CA GLU A 47 5.73 -3.40 0.77
C GLU A 47 7.00 -2.56 0.85
N ILE A 48 7.82 -2.62 -0.19
CA ILE A 48 9.08 -1.87 -0.29
C ILE A 48 8.93 -0.81 -1.36
N GLN A 49 9.10 0.46 -0.99
CA GLN A 49 9.18 1.57 -1.94
C GLN A 49 10.51 1.54 -2.67
N ILE A 50 10.47 1.60 -3.99
CA ILE A 50 11.67 1.66 -4.84
C ILE A 50 11.65 2.89 -5.74
N VAL A 51 12.85 3.29 -6.15
CA VAL A 51 13.08 4.25 -7.25
C VAL A 51 14.18 3.68 -8.13
N GLY A 52 13.97 3.73 -9.45
CA GLY A 52 14.97 3.35 -10.45
C GLY A 52 15.17 4.46 -11.49
N ASP A 53 16.37 4.52 -12.11
CA ASP A 53 16.66 5.48 -13.16
C ASP A 53 17.03 4.77 -14.48
N GLN A 54 17.07 5.54 -15.57
CA GLN A 54 17.44 5.03 -16.90
C GLN A 54 18.93 4.66 -17.04
N TYR A 55 19.74 4.90 -16.00
CA TYR A 55 21.19 4.64 -16.00
C TYR A 55 21.53 3.33 -15.29
N GLY A 56 20.54 2.50 -14.99
CA GLY A 56 20.71 1.20 -14.36
C GLY A 56 20.93 1.25 -12.85
N LYS A 57 20.51 2.33 -12.17
CA LYS A 57 20.51 2.40 -10.73
C LYS A 57 19.11 2.21 -10.19
N ALA A 58 19.00 1.48 -9.08
CA ALA A 58 17.79 1.41 -8.27
C ALA A 58 18.16 1.41 -6.79
N CYS A 59 17.25 1.93 -5.96
CA CYS A 59 17.38 1.90 -4.50
C CYS A 59 16.02 1.68 -3.86
N HIS A 60 16.02 1.19 -2.62
CA HIS A 60 14.82 1.13 -1.81
C HIS A 60 14.75 2.31 -0.82
N LEU A 61 13.52 2.70 -0.50
CA LEU A 61 13.20 3.79 0.39
C LEU A 61 12.45 3.29 1.63
N ASN A 62 12.78 2.12 2.09
CA ASN A 62 12.19 1.43 3.23
C ASN A 62 10.82 0.80 2.97
N GLU A 63 10.31 0.11 4.01
CA GLU A 63 9.02 -0.57 3.96
C GLU A 63 7.87 0.29 4.46
N ARG A 64 6.66 -0.15 4.07
CA ARG A 64 5.38 0.21 4.69
C ARG A 64 4.65 -1.06 5.11
N ASP A 65 3.98 -1.01 6.26
CA ASP A 65 3.05 -2.05 6.70
C ASP A 65 1.64 -1.64 6.32
N CYS A 66 1.03 -2.42 5.46
CA CYS A 66 -0.32 -2.20 4.93
C CYS A 66 -1.28 -3.32 5.32
N SER A 67 -1.04 -3.96 6.48
CA SER A 67 -1.81 -5.13 6.92
C SER A 67 -3.23 -4.80 7.36
N ILE A 68 -3.52 -3.55 7.77
CA ILE A 68 -4.86 -3.14 8.19
C ILE A 68 -5.70 -2.84 6.96
N GLN A 69 -6.55 -3.80 6.61
CA GLN A 69 -7.37 -3.77 5.40
C GLN A 69 -8.82 -4.14 5.70
N ARG A 70 -9.72 -3.67 4.85
CA ARG A 70 -11.11 -4.11 4.81
C ARG A 70 -11.44 -4.58 3.40
N ARG A 71 -11.84 -5.85 3.24
CA ARG A 71 -12.14 -6.46 1.93
C ARG A 71 -11.00 -6.29 0.92
N HIS A 72 -9.76 -6.51 1.37
CA HIS A 72 -8.52 -6.35 0.59
C HIS A 72 -8.25 -4.90 0.11
N GLN A 73 -8.84 -3.90 0.76
CA GLN A 73 -8.53 -2.49 0.58
C GLN A 73 -7.76 -1.97 1.79
N LYS A 74 -6.59 -1.40 1.56
CA LYS A 74 -5.77 -0.76 2.59
C LYS A 74 -6.54 0.39 3.24
N LEU A 75 -6.50 0.50 4.56
CA LEU A 75 -7.21 1.54 5.33
C LEU A 75 -6.27 2.34 6.22
N VAL A 76 -5.31 1.66 6.83
CA VAL A 76 -4.29 2.26 7.69
C VAL A 76 -2.94 1.68 7.29
N GLU A 77 -1.99 2.54 7.05
CA GLU A 77 -0.62 2.21 6.70
C GLU A 77 0.35 2.84 7.70
N GLU A 78 1.43 2.15 8.03
CA GLU A 78 2.47 2.68 8.91
C GLU A 78 3.89 2.37 8.41
N THR A 79 4.82 3.21 8.79
CA THR A 79 6.24 3.01 8.55
C THR A 79 7.08 3.62 9.68
N PRO A 80 8.14 2.92 10.17
CA PRO A 80 8.48 1.54 9.86
C PRO A 80 7.47 0.54 10.44
N SER A 81 7.41 -0.66 9.88
CA SER A 81 6.57 -1.73 10.43
C SER A 81 7.09 -2.21 11.79
N PRO A 82 6.23 -2.32 12.80
CA PRO A 82 6.62 -2.85 14.10
C PRO A 82 6.97 -4.36 14.09
N PHE A 83 6.64 -5.04 12.99
CA PHE A 83 6.92 -6.46 12.81
C PHE A 83 8.31 -6.72 12.23
N MET A 84 8.91 -5.74 11.55
CA MET A 84 10.18 -5.87 10.85
C MET A 84 11.37 -5.88 11.81
N THR A 85 12.39 -6.70 11.46
CA THR A 85 13.74 -6.58 12.04
C THR A 85 14.67 -5.91 11.01
N PRO A 86 15.81 -5.37 11.43
CA PRO A 86 16.79 -4.80 10.49
C PRO A 86 17.18 -5.79 9.39
N GLU A 87 17.45 -7.06 9.74
CA GLU A 87 17.87 -8.10 8.80
C GLU A 87 16.78 -8.42 7.78
N LEU A 88 15.52 -8.50 8.22
CA LEU A 88 14.37 -8.74 7.32
C LEU A 88 14.17 -7.54 6.38
N ARG A 89 14.31 -6.33 6.90
CA ARG A 89 14.22 -5.09 6.10
C ARG A 89 15.27 -5.05 5.01
N ASP A 90 16.50 -5.36 5.35
CA ASP A 90 17.61 -5.38 4.38
C ASP A 90 17.36 -6.47 3.32
N ALA A 91 17.01 -7.69 3.72
CA ALA A 91 16.75 -8.79 2.80
C ALA A 91 15.59 -8.47 1.82
N MET A 92 14.50 -7.91 2.32
CA MET A 92 13.35 -7.51 1.49
C MET A 92 13.70 -6.31 0.59
N GLY A 93 14.45 -5.35 1.11
CA GLY A 93 14.95 -4.20 0.34
C GLY A 93 15.83 -4.63 -0.82
N GLU A 94 16.79 -5.52 -0.57
CA GLU A 94 17.67 -6.09 -1.60
C GLU A 94 16.86 -6.87 -2.66
N ALA A 95 15.88 -7.67 -2.23
CA ALA A 95 15.01 -8.42 -3.14
C ALA A 95 14.21 -7.46 -4.06
N ALA A 96 13.68 -6.37 -3.50
CA ALA A 96 12.94 -5.37 -4.25
C ALA A 96 13.82 -4.61 -5.26
N VAL A 97 15.02 -4.21 -4.85
CA VAL A 97 16.00 -3.57 -5.75
C VAL A 97 16.42 -4.52 -6.86
N LYS A 98 16.70 -5.79 -6.53
CA LYS A 98 17.03 -6.82 -7.53
C LYS A 98 15.91 -7.02 -8.54
N ALA A 99 14.65 -7.05 -8.10
CA ALA A 99 13.50 -7.14 -8.97
C ALA A 99 13.43 -5.94 -9.92
N ALA A 100 13.59 -4.72 -9.42
CA ALA A 100 13.59 -3.50 -10.23
C ALA A 100 14.71 -3.48 -11.27
N LEU A 101 15.93 -3.84 -10.89
CA LEU A 101 17.08 -3.90 -11.79
C LEU A 101 16.91 -4.97 -12.88
N SER A 102 16.29 -6.10 -12.55
CA SER A 102 16.08 -7.21 -13.52
C SER A 102 15.20 -6.84 -14.71
N ILE A 103 14.36 -5.83 -14.54
CA ILE A 103 13.44 -5.33 -15.59
C ILE A 103 13.82 -3.93 -16.09
N ASN A 104 14.98 -3.40 -15.68
CA ASN A 104 15.41 -2.03 -15.98
C ASN A 104 14.32 -1.00 -15.64
N TYR A 105 13.77 -1.09 -14.41
CA TYR A 105 12.65 -0.26 -13.98
C TYR A 105 13.08 1.21 -13.86
N GLU A 106 12.29 2.11 -14.42
CA GLU A 106 12.46 3.55 -14.33
C GLU A 106 11.26 4.20 -13.62
N GLY A 107 11.53 5.12 -12.72
CA GLY A 107 10.53 5.84 -11.95
C GLY A 107 10.34 5.30 -10.54
N VAL A 108 9.25 5.74 -9.91
CA VAL A 108 8.84 5.34 -8.57
C VAL A 108 7.92 4.14 -8.65
N GLY A 109 8.21 3.09 -7.89
CA GLY A 109 7.41 1.87 -7.85
C GLY A 109 7.43 1.22 -6.48
N THR A 110 6.62 0.19 -6.30
CA THR A 110 6.51 -0.53 -5.04
C THR A 110 6.48 -2.03 -5.30
N VAL A 111 7.25 -2.77 -4.52
CA VAL A 111 7.22 -4.24 -4.52
C VAL A 111 6.49 -4.71 -3.27
N GLU A 112 5.40 -5.43 -3.46
CA GLU A 112 4.55 -5.95 -2.38
C GLU A 112 4.90 -7.39 -2.03
N PHE A 113 4.89 -7.68 -0.73
CA PHE A 113 5.19 -9.01 -0.18
C PHE A 113 4.16 -9.40 0.87
N LEU A 114 3.95 -10.71 0.99
CA LEU A 114 3.34 -11.33 2.16
C LEU A 114 4.43 -11.83 3.09
N VAL A 115 4.34 -11.51 4.37
CA VAL A 115 5.30 -11.95 5.39
C VAL A 115 4.56 -12.80 6.41
N ASP A 116 4.99 -14.07 6.58
CA ASP A 116 4.36 -14.99 7.53
C ASP A 116 4.82 -14.71 8.98
N LYS A 117 4.20 -15.41 9.93
CA LYS A 117 4.53 -15.31 11.37
C LYS A 117 5.98 -15.74 11.72
N HIS A 118 6.64 -16.45 10.82
CA HIS A 118 8.03 -16.88 10.97
C HIS A 118 9.02 -15.93 10.31
N ARG A 119 8.50 -14.80 9.75
CA ARG A 119 9.27 -13.79 9.00
C ARG A 119 9.84 -14.28 7.67
N ASN A 120 9.24 -15.33 7.08
CA ASN A 120 9.49 -15.64 5.68
C ASN A 120 8.67 -14.68 4.83
N PHE A 121 9.28 -14.13 3.78
CA PHE A 121 8.58 -13.23 2.87
C PHE A 121 8.42 -13.85 1.49
N TYR A 122 7.32 -13.53 0.87
CA TYR A 122 6.92 -14.04 -0.44
C TYR A 122 6.53 -12.87 -1.33
N PHE A 123 7.11 -12.80 -2.52
CA PHE A 123 6.75 -11.80 -3.52
C PHE A 123 5.28 -11.97 -3.90
N MET A 124 4.55 -10.87 -3.95
CA MET A 124 3.15 -10.85 -4.37
C MET A 124 3.01 -10.16 -5.73
N GLU A 125 3.35 -8.89 -5.81
CA GLU A 125 3.29 -8.12 -7.05
C GLU A 125 4.22 -6.90 -7.02
N MET A 126 4.38 -6.27 -8.18
CA MET A 126 5.04 -4.97 -8.31
C MET A 126 4.05 -3.96 -8.88
N ASN A 127 3.87 -2.84 -8.18
CA ASN A 127 3.11 -1.70 -8.66
C ASN A 127 4.05 -0.70 -9.34
N THR A 128 3.92 -0.59 -10.65
CA THR A 128 4.77 0.27 -11.51
C THR A 128 4.23 1.70 -11.58
N ARG A 129 3.91 2.27 -10.43
CA ARG A 129 3.33 3.60 -10.25
C ARG A 129 3.52 4.07 -8.82
N ILE A 130 3.27 5.37 -8.59
CA ILE A 130 3.10 5.89 -7.23
C ILE A 130 1.85 5.26 -6.58
N GLN A 131 1.90 5.03 -5.28
CA GLN A 131 0.76 4.51 -4.51
C GLN A 131 0.17 5.57 -3.59
N VAL A 132 -1.05 5.31 -3.09
CA VAL A 132 -1.78 6.24 -2.20
C VAL A 132 -0.98 6.54 -0.94
N GLU A 133 -0.36 5.52 -0.36
CA GLU A 133 0.36 5.50 0.90
C GLU A 133 1.81 6.01 0.84
N HIS A 134 2.26 6.57 -0.31
CA HIS A 134 3.59 7.13 -0.44
C HIS A 134 3.95 8.23 0.59
N PRO A 135 2.99 9.05 1.10
CA PRO A 135 3.31 10.13 2.02
C PRO A 135 4.00 9.68 3.29
N ILE A 136 3.67 8.50 3.85
CA ILE A 136 4.33 8.05 5.07
C ILE A 136 5.82 7.76 4.84
N THR A 137 6.19 7.26 3.66
CA THR A 137 7.60 7.10 3.29
C THR A 137 8.28 8.45 3.18
N GLU A 138 7.68 9.42 2.50
CA GLU A 138 8.22 10.79 2.36
C GLU A 138 8.55 11.41 3.71
N GLU A 139 7.61 11.29 4.67
CA GLU A 139 7.74 11.89 5.99
C GLU A 139 8.86 11.29 6.84
N VAL A 140 9.07 9.96 6.79
CA VAL A 140 10.06 9.31 7.67
C VAL A 140 11.49 9.38 7.16
N ILE A 141 11.69 9.67 5.86
CA ILE A 141 13.02 9.77 5.24
C ILE A 141 13.30 11.15 4.66
N ASN A 142 12.37 12.10 4.76
CA ASN A 142 12.46 13.44 4.18
C ASN A 142 12.79 13.42 2.68
N TYR A 143 11.96 12.73 1.89
CA TYR A 143 12.17 12.49 0.46
C TYR A 143 10.88 12.73 -0.34
N ASP A 144 10.90 13.65 -1.29
CA ASP A 144 9.74 13.97 -2.15
C ASP A 144 9.69 13.01 -3.34
N LEU A 145 8.85 11.97 -3.24
CA LEU A 145 8.67 10.94 -4.25
C LEU A 145 8.07 11.45 -5.55
N ILE A 146 7.15 12.39 -5.46
CA ILE A 146 6.52 12.98 -6.66
C ILE A 146 7.54 13.80 -7.45
N ARG A 147 8.32 14.61 -6.75
CA ARG A 147 9.43 15.36 -7.37
C ARG A 147 10.44 14.41 -8.00
N GLU A 148 10.83 13.36 -7.31
CA GLU A 148 11.80 12.40 -7.82
C GLU A 148 11.30 11.68 -9.08
N GLN A 149 10.02 11.27 -9.10
CA GLN A 149 9.39 10.68 -10.28
C GLN A 149 9.51 11.61 -11.51
N ILE A 150 9.28 12.91 -11.32
CA ILE A 150 9.40 13.91 -12.39
C ILE A 150 10.85 14.07 -12.83
N LEU A 151 11.80 14.12 -11.88
CA LEU A 151 13.22 14.25 -12.18
C LEU A 151 13.76 13.04 -12.94
N VAL A 152 13.40 11.82 -12.53
CA VAL A 152 13.77 10.59 -13.25
C VAL A 152 13.23 10.60 -14.67
N ALA A 153 11.95 10.96 -14.85
CA ALA A 153 11.35 11.08 -16.18
C ALA A 153 12.02 12.16 -17.04
N ALA A 154 12.61 13.19 -16.43
CA ALA A 154 13.40 14.20 -17.10
C ALA A 154 14.87 13.78 -17.38
N GLY A 155 15.24 12.54 -17.01
CA GLY A 155 16.60 12.02 -17.24
C GLY A 155 17.62 12.40 -16.16
N VAL A 156 17.18 12.84 -14.98
CA VAL A 156 18.09 13.13 -13.86
C VAL A 156 18.40 11.82 -13.14
N PRO A 157 19.70 11.48 -12.93
CA PRO A 157 20.07 10.26 -12.23
C PRO A 157 19.74 10.33 -10.73
N ILE A 158 19.27 9.21 -10.16
CA ILE A 158 19.05 9.09 -8.72
C ILE A 158 20.38 8.93 -7.95
N SER A 159 20.36 9.14 -6.64
CA SER A 159 21.53 8.91 -5.77
C SER A 159 21.95 7.44 -5.75
N GLY A 160 21.00 6.52 -5.87
CA GLY A 160 21.20 5.07 -5.76
C GLY A 160 21.50 4.60 -4.34
N LYS A 161 21.32 5.47 -3.34
CA LYS A 161 21.48 5.12 -1.92
C LYS A 161 20.15 4.61 -1.36
N ASN A 162 20.23 3.58 -0.54
CA ASN A 162 19.07 3.14 0.25
C ASN A 162 18.81 4.13 1.40
N TYR A 163 17.54 4.29 1.75
CA TYR A 163 17.09 5.20 2.79
C TYR A 163 16.43 4.39 3.91
N TYR A 164 16.64 4.87 5.13
CA TYR A 164 16.13 4.23 6.36
C TYR A 164 15.32 5.26 7.17
N PRO A 165 14.25 4.84 7.84
CA PRO A 165 13.36 5.76 8.54
C PRO A 165 14.06 6.40 9.74
N GLN A 166 13.83 7.70 9.93
CA GLN A 166 14.30 8.47 11.08
C GLN A 166 13.16 8.76 12.07
N LEU A 167 11.93 8.61 11.63
CA LEU A 167 10.70 8.91 12.34
C LEU A 167 9.74 7.74 12.21
N HIS A 168 8.57 7.84 12.83
CA HIS A 168 7.43 6.94 12.62
C HIS A 168 6.26 7.73 12.06
N ALA A 169 5.64 7.21 10.99
CA ALA A 169 4.47 7.81 10.37
C ALA A 169 3.34 6.80 10.25
N ILE A 170 2.11 7.30 10.40
CA ILE A 170 0.87 6.53 10.23
C ILE A 170 -0.04 7.33 9.31
N GLU A 171 -0.62 6.67 8.31
CA GLU A 171 -1.64 7.22 7.42
C GLU A 171 -2.97 6.52 7.70
N CYS A 172 -4.05 7.28 7.73
CA CYS A 172 -5.41 6.76 7.71
C CYS A 172 -6.11 7.30 6.47
N ARG A 173 -6.72 6.42 5.67
CA ARG A 173 -7.55 6.82 4.54
C ARG A 173 -8.90 7.31 5.03
N ILE A 174 -9.30 8.47 4.57
CA ILE A 174 -10.60 9.07 4.89
C ILE A 174 -11.55 8.81 3.73
N ASN A 175 -12.54 7.97 3.96
CA ASN A 175 -13.48 7.54 2.95
C ASN A 175 -14.88 8.09 3.22
N ALA A 176 -15.54 8.57 2.17
CA ALA A 176 -16.95 8.94 2.20
C ALA A 176 -17.83 7.68 2.11
N GLU A 177 -17.95 6.99 3.25
CA GLU A 177 -18.67 5.72 3.41
C GLU A 177 -19.57 5.77 4.63
N ASP A 178 -20.71 5.07 4.58
CA ASP A 178 -21.65 4.97 5.68
C ASP A 178 -21.41 3.66 6.48
N PRO A 179 -20.85 3.72 7.71
CA PRO A 179 -20.58 2.54 8.51
C PRO A 179 -21.83 1.78 8.92
N PHE A 180 -22.98 2.45 9.03
CA PHE A 180 -24.26 1.83 9.38
C PHE A 180 -24.90 1.10 8.19
N ARG A 181 -24.43 1.34 6.99
CA ARG A 181 -24.87 0.69 5.75
C ARG A 181 -23.76 -0.18 5.13
N ASN A 182 -23.03 -0.89 6.00
CA ASN A 182 -21.96 -1.80 5.59
C ASN A 182 -20.87 -1.10 4.74
N PHE A 183 -20.53 0.14 5.12
CA PHE A 183 -19.55 0.99 4.42
C PHE A 183 -19.88 1.22 2.94
N ALA A 184 -21.17 1.32 2.61
CA ALA A 184 -21.58 1.72 1.27
C ALA A 184 -21.06 3.14 0.97
N PRO A 185 -20.62 3.42 -0.28
CA PRO A 185 -20.26 4.77 -0.69
C PRO A 185 -21.36 5.78 -0.36
N SER A 186 -20.97 6.93 0.17
CA SER A 186 -21.87 8.01 0.59
C SER A 186 -21.53 9.28 -0.17
N PRO A 187 -21.89 9.39 -1.47
CA PRO A 187 -21.70 10.58 -2.27
C PRO A 187 -22.60 11.72 -1.75
N GLY A 188 -22.20 12.96 -2.00
CA GLY A 188 -23.00 14.11 -1.58
C GLY A 188 -22.21 15.41 -1.50
N MET A 189 -22.84 16.43 -0.95
CA MET A 189 -22.25 17.75 -0.77
C MET A 189 -21.54 17.83 0.58
N ILE A 190 -20.28 18.27 0.59
CA ILE A 190 -19.56 18.65 1.81
C ILE A 190 -19.97 20.07 2.15
N THR A 191 -20.84 20.24 3.13
CA THR A 191 -21.33 21.58 3.54
C THR A 191 -20.26 22.36 4.29
N THR A 192 -19.48 21.67 5.11
CA THR A 192 -18.39 22.27 5.90
C THR A 192 -17.25 21.29 6.00
N LEU A 193 -16.04 21.75 5.80
CA LEU A 193 -14.80 20.98 5.99
C LEU A 193 -13.90 21.72 6.96
N HIS A 194 -13.42 21.01 7.97
CA HIS A 194 -12.35 21.46 8.85
C HIS A 194 -11.29 20.35 8.94
N THR A 195 -10.08 20.66 8.50
CA THR A 195 -8.96 19.73 8.53
C THR A 195 -8.10 19.97 9.77
N PRO A 196 -7.62 18.90 10.44
CA PRO A 196 -6.65 19.06 11.52
C PRO A 196 -5.32 19.58 10.97
N GLY A 197 -4.51 20.18 11.84
CA GLY A 197 -3.21 20.70 11.49
C GLY A 197 -2.28 20.81 12.69
N GLY A 198 -1.07 21.29 12.46
CA GLY A 198 -0.03 21.46 13.46
C GLY A 198 1.18 20.55 13.23
N HIS A 199 2.11 20.57 14.19
CA HIS A 199 3.38 19.86 14.05
C HIS A 199 3.19 18.33 13.94
N GLY A 200 3.69 17.76 12.82
CA GLY A 200 3.61 16.32 12.56
C GLY A 200 2.21 15.86 12.14
N ILE A 201 1.40 16.77 11.59
CA ILE A 201 0.12 16.45 10.93
C ILE A 201 0.20 16.89 9.48
N ARG A 202 -0.09 15.96 8.55
CA ARG A 202 -0.24 16.21 7.11
C ARG A 202 -1.60 15.72 6.66
N VAL A 203 -2.27 16.51 5.82
CA VAL A 203 -3.54 16.13 5.18
C VAL A 203 -3.40 16.29 3.68
N ASP A 204 -3.51 15.20 2.95
CA ASP A 204 -3.56 15.21 1.50
C ASP A 204 -5.00 14.96 1.05
N SER A 205 -5.61 15.98 0.44
CA SER A 205 -7.02 15.92 0.05
C SER A 205 -7.29 16.82 -1.14
N HIS A 206 -8.31 16.48 -1.93
CA HIS A 206 -8.80 17.28 -3.05
C HIS A 206 -10.15 17.94 -2.74
N VAL A 207 -10.75 17.64 -1.58
CA VAL A 207 -12.07 18.16 -1.23
C VAL A 207 -11.98 19.47 -0.44
N TYR A 208 -13.05 20.26 -0.50
CA TYR A 208 -13.21 21.55 0.18
C TYR A 208 -14.68 21.77 0.54
N SER A 209 -14.97 22.78 1.38
CA SER A 209 -16.36 23.14 1.69
C SER A 209 -17.11 23.53 0.41
N GLY A 210 -18.25 22.89 0.15
CA GLY A 210 -19.01 23.03 -1.10
C GLY A 210 -18.64 22.01 -2.19
N TYR A 211 -17.64 21.17 -1.99
CA TYR A 211 -17.31 20.10 -2.94
C TYR A 211 -18.39 19.03 -2.96
N ARG A 212 -18.78 18.57 -4.17
CA ARG A 212 -19.70 17.44 -4.33
C ARG A 212 -18.91 16.17 -4.61
N ILE A 213 -18.95 15.22 -3.68
CA ILE A 213 -18.37 13.89 -3.86
C ILE A 213 -19.17 13.15 -4.94
N PRO A 214 -18.55 12.77 -6.06
CA PRO A 214 -19.25 12.11 -7.15
C PRO A 214 -19.49 10.61 -6.83
N PRO A 215 -20.58 10.01 -7.37
CA PRO A 215 -20.85 8.58 -7.13
C PRO A 215 -20.02 7.62 -8.01
N ASN A 216 -19.27 8.11 -8.99
CA ASN A 216 -18.65 7.33 -10.05
C ASN A 216 -17.17 6.99 -9.79
N TYR A 217 -16.59 7.51 -8.72
CA TYR A 217 -15.20 7.31 -8.33
C TYR A 217 -15.10 6.64 -6.97
N ASP A 218 -13.87 6.30 -6.58
CA ASP A 218 -13.56 5.79 -5.25
C ASP A 218 -14.09 6.76 -4.16
N SER A 219 -14.48 6.20 -3.02
CA SER A 219 -14.99 6.95 -1.88
C SER A 219 -13.92 7.73 -1.11
N MET A 220 -12.64 7.51 -1.38
CA MET A 220 -11.54 8.17 -0.68
C MET A 220 -11.52 9.68 -0.97
N VAL A 221 -11.65 10.47 0.08
CA VAL A 221 -11.69 11.95 0.00
C VAL A 221 -10.45 12.61 0.58
N GLY A 222 -9.61 11.86 1.26
CA GLY A 222 -8.37 12.39 1.81
C GLY A 222 -7.56 11.32 2.55
N LYS A 223 -6.36 11.72 2.94
CA LYS A 223 -5.45 10.96 3.78
C LYS A 223 -5.03 11.83 4.95
N LEU A 224 -5.15 11.31 6.15
CA LEU A 224 -4.63 11.94 7.35
C LEU A 224 -3.36 11.21 7.76
N ILE A 225 -2.26 11.94 7.82
CA ILE A 225 -0.94 11.40 8.16
C ILE A 225 -0.47 12.05 9.45
N THR A 226 0.04 11.24 10.37
CA THR A 226 0.72 11.71 11.58
C THR A 226 2.15 11.23 11.62
N VAL A 227 3.05 12.09 12.09
CA VAL A 227 4.49 11.84 12.16
C VAL A 227 5.01 12.18 13.54
N ALA A 228 5.86 11.32 14.10
CA ALA A 228 6.49 11.52 15.41
C ALA A 228 7.83 10.79 15.51
N GLN A 229 8.51 10.96 16.65
CA GLN A 229 9.76 10.26 16.93
C GLN A 229 9.53 8.77 17.20
N THR A 230 8.39 8.43 17.83
CA THR A 230 8.04 7.06 18.17
C THR A 230 6.67 6.69 17.61
N ARG A 231 6.40 5.37 17.53
CA ARG A 231 5.11 4.83 17.12
C ARG A 231 3.98 5.28 18.05
N GLU A 232 4.22 5.22 19.34
CA GLU A 232 3.26 5.59 20.38
C GLU A 232 2.84 7.05 20.25
N GLU A 233 3.80 7.93 20.00
CA GLU A 233 3.53 9.36 19.77
C GLU A 233 2.75 9.59 18.46
N ALA A 234 3.06 8.86 17.38
CA ALA A 234 2.31 8.95 16.14
C ALA A 234 0.87 8.50 16.31
N ILE A 235 0.62 7.40 17.04
CA ILE A 235 -0.71 6.93 17.42
C ILE A 235 -1.44 7.96 18.27
N ALA A 236 -0.79 8.53 19.29
CA ALA A 236 -1.40 9.54 20.16
C ALA A 236 -1.78 10.81 19.39
N LYS A 237 -0.98 11.20 18.38
CA LYS A 237 -1.33 12.30 17.47
C LYS A 237 -2.54 11.96 16.59
N MET A 238 -2.61 10.74 16.06
CA MET A 238 -3.74 10.30 15.24
C MET A 238 -5.05 10.26 16.02
N HIS A 239 -4.99 10.04 17.32
CA HIS A 239 -6.15 9.98 18.23
C HIS A 239 -6.71 11.37 18.58
N ARG A 240 -5.91 12.43 18.53
CA ARG A 240 -6.33 13.83 18.81
C ARG A 240 -7.11 14.43 17.67
#